data_f417db2f54dfee005fb7e005f1bae9fa
#
_entry.id   f417db2f54dfee005fb7e005f1bae9fa
#
_cell.length_a   1.000
_cell.length_b   1.000
_cell.length_c   1.000
_cell.angle_alpha   90.00
_cell.angle_beta   90.00
_cell.angle_gamma   90.00
#
_symmetry.space_group_name_H-M   'P 1'
#
loop_
_entity.id
_entity.type
_entity.pdbx_description
1 polymer ?
#
loop_
_entity_poly.entity_id
_entity_poly.type
_entity_poly.pdbx_seq_one_letter_code
_entity_poly.pdbx_strand_id
1 'polypeptide(L)' 'MIVRNEAFKMVSNGVIGRRLLNVREAAQYLGLEVDTVYKKARLREVPCVKVGRALRFDVKALERFIDEHTIETIE' A
#
# COMPACT_ATOMS: atom_id res chain seq x y z
N MET A 1 -0.01 11.92 -20.79
CA MET A 1 -0.09 11.40 -20.98
C MET A 1 0.04 10.70 -20.57
N ILE A 2 0.05 11.19 -20.03
CA ILE A 2 -0.07 10.65 -19.91
C ILE A 2 0.15 10.07 -19.31
N VAL A 3 0.15 10.61 -19.01
CA VAL A 3 0.10 9.97 -18.78
C VAL A 3 0.29 9.35 -18.26
N ARG A 4 0.33 9.95 -17.93
CA ARG A 4 0.14 9.35 -17.88
C ARG A 4 0.32 8.68 -17.36
N ASN A 5 0.19 9.48 -16.96
CA ASN A 5 0.00 8.81 -16.90
C ASN A 5 0.02 8.27 -16.26
N GLU A 6 0.28 8.86 -15.82
CA GLU A 6 0.10 8.40 -15.85
C GLU A 6 -0.14 7.72 -15.52
N ALA A 7 -0.06 8.27 -15.13
CA ALA A 7 -0.43 7.70 -15.34
C ALA A 7 -0.74 7.09 -15.06
N PHE A 8 -1.04 7.60 -14.67
CA PHE A 8 -1.53 7.01 -14.89
C PHE A 8 -1.63 6.32 -14.54
N LYS A 9 -1.34 6.67 -14.30
CA LYS A 9 -1.69 6.14 -14.42
C LYS A 9 -2.07 5.41 -14.21
N MET A 10 -2.20 5.97 -14.01
CA MET A 10 -2.65 5.40 -14.14
C MET A 10 -3.29 4.91 -14.10
N VAL A 11 -3.60 5.37 -14.17
CA VAL A 11 -4.26 4.92 -14.51
C VAL A 11 -4.82 4.43 -14.70
N SER A 12 -5.05 4.69 -14.88
CA SER A 12 -5.70 4.29 -15.44
C SER A 12 -6.25 3.72 -15.64
N ASN A 13 -6.62 4.10 -15.97
CA ASN A 13 -7.30 3.69 -16.28
C ASN A 13 -7.96 3.52 -16.13
N GLY A 14 -8.21 4.32 -16.42
CA GLY A 14 -8.82 4.50 -16.37
C GLY A 14 -8.98 4.30 -15.62
N VAL A 15 -8.54 4.51 -15.82
CA VAL A 15 -8.69 3.75 -14.88
C VAL A 15 -8.70 3.97 -13.58
N ILE A 16 -8.96 3.70 -13.13
CA ILE A 16 -9.36 3.66 -11.75
C ILE A 16 -8.24 3.14 -10.90
N GLY A 17 -7.63 4.01 -10.11
CA GLY A 17 -6.63 3.58 -9.17
C GLY A 17 -7.28 2.73 -8.10
N ARG A 18 -6.68 1.59 -7.84
CA ARG A 18 -7.20 0.70 -6.82
C ARG A 18 -6.81 1.22 -5.46
N ARG A 19 -7.79 1.37 -4.58
CA ARG A 19 -7.51 1.86 -3.24
C ARG A 19 -7.10 0.75 -2.28
N LEU A 20 -7.70 -0.43 -2.43
CA LEU A 20 -7.39 -1.56 -1.56
C LEU A 20 -6.48 -2.53 -2.29
N LEU A 21 -5.40 -2.91 -1.65
CA LEU A 21 -4.38 -3.79 -2.20
C LEU A 21 -4.44 -5.14 -1.51
N ASN A 22 -4.14 -6.20 -2.26
CA ASN A 22 -3.93 -7.49 -1.62
C ASN A 22 -2.53 -7.52 -1.00
N VAL A 23 -2.20 -8.63 -0.32
CA VAL A 23 -0.93 -8.68 0.41
C VAL A 23 0.27 -8.60 -0.53
N ARG A 24 0.19 -9.18 -1.73
CA ARG A 24 1.29 -9.11 -2.67
C ARG A 24 1.52 -7.70 -3.16
N GLU A 25 0.42 -7.02 -3.47
CA GLU A 25 0.50 -5.65 -3.93
C GLU A 25 1.03 -4.73 -2.82
N ALA A 26 0.57 -4.98 -1.58
CA ALA A 26 1.04 -4.20 -0.46
C ALA A 26 2.53 -4.43 -0.22
N ALA A 27 2.97 -5.68 -0.35
CA ALA A 27 4.39 -6.00 -0.19
C ALA A 27 5.23 -5.26 -1.22
N GLN A 28 4.78 -5.26 -2.48
CA GLN A 28 5.46 -4.50 -3.52
C GLN A 28 5.47 -3.01 -3.20
N TYR A 29 4.34 -2.50 -2.76
CA TYR A 29 4.20 -1.08 -2.45
C TYR A 29 5.16 -0.66 -1.34
N LEU A 30 5.31 -1.51 -0.33
CA LEU A 30 6.16 -1.21 0.82
C LEU A 30 7.60 -1.67 0.63
N GLY A 31 7.88 -2.44 -0.42
CA GLY A 31 9.22 -2.98 -0.65
C GLY A 31 9.60 -4.04 0.35
N LEU A 32 8.63 -4.84 0.79
CA LEU A 32 8.84 -5.88 1.79
C LEU A 32 8.47 -7.25 1.23
N GLU A 33 8.88 -8.29 1.93
CA GLU A 33 8.48 -9.64 1.61
C GLU A 33 7.03 -9.87 2.01
N VAL A 34 6.32 -10.73 1.28
CA VAL A 34 4.93 -11.03 1.58
C VAL A 34 4.78 -11.56 3.01
N ASP A 35 5.65 -12.49 3.40
CA ASP A 35 5.60 -13.06 4.75
C ASP A 35 5.76 -11.99 5.82
N THR A 36 6.62 -11.03 5.55
CA THR A 36 6.85 -9.92 6.48
C THR A 36 5.60 -9.08 6.64
N VAL A 37 4.92 -8.80 5.53
CA VAL A 37 3.71 -7.99 5.58
C VAL A 37 2.61 -8.73 6.35
N TYR A 38 2.46 -10.03 6.10
CA TYR A 38 1.48 -10.84 6.84
C TYR A 38 1.75 -10.78 8.34
N LYS A 39 3.01 -10.98 8.71
CA LYS A 39 3.39 -11.00 10.12
C LYS A 39 3.10 -9.65 10.76
N LYS A 40 3.48 -8.59 10.09
CA LYS A 40 3.28 -7.23 10.64
C LYS A 40 1.80 -6.88 10.70
N ALA A 41 1.01 -7.34 9.75
CA ALA A 41 -0.44 -7.12 9.78
C ALA A 41 -1.06 -7.84 10.97
N ARG A 42 -0.62 -9.08 11.22
CA ARG A 42 -1.12 -9.86 12.34
C ARG A 42 -0.79 -9.20 13.67
N LEU A 43 0.38 -8.59 13.76
CA LEU A 43 0.82 -7.90 14.97
C LEU A 43 0.27 -6.48 15.05
N ARG A 44 -0.52 -6.09 14.05
CA ARG A 44 -1.12 -4.76 13.97
C ARG A 44 -0.09 -3.65 13.86
N GLU A 45 1.05 -3.97 13.27
CA GLU A 45 2.09 -2.98 13.02
C GLU A 45 1.91 -2.32 11.67
N VAL A 46 1.18 -2.97 10.75
CA VAL A 46 0.83 -2.39 9.46
C VAL A 46 -0.68 -2.37 9.36
N PRO A 47 -1.27 -1.22 9.03
CA PRO A 47 -2.74 -1.12 8.97
C PRO A 47 -3.30 -2.00 7.87
N CYS A 48 -4.40 -2.67 8.16
CA CYS A 48 -5.06 -3.54 7.19
C CYS A 48 -6.56 -3.48 7.38
N VAL A 49 -7.27 -4.00 6.38
CA VAL A 49 -8.72 -3.99 6.34
C VAL A 49 -9.19 -5.40 6.05
N LYS A 50 -10.18 -5.85 6.79
CA LYS A 50 -10.82 -7.13 6.51
C LYS A 50 -12.10 -6.88 5.73
N VAL A 51 -12.18 -7.45 4.53
CA VAL A 51 -13.38 -7.39 3.72
C VAL A 51 -13.89 -8.82 3.63
N GLY A 52 -14.85 -9.16 4.51
CA GLY A 52 -15.22 -10.54 4.65
C GLY A 52 -14.05 -11.34 5.15
N ARG A 53 -13.62 -12.33 4.38
CA ARG A 53 -12.44 -13.13 4.71
C ARG A 53 -11.17 -12.58 4.08
N ALA A 54 -11.32 -11.62 3.19
CA ALA A 54 -10.16 -11.11 2.45
C ALA A 54 -9.42 -10.06 3.26
N LEU A 55 -8.11 -10.21 3.32
CA LEU A 55 -7.24 -9.23 3.95
C LEU A 55 -6.79 -8.25 2.88
N ARG A 56 -7.00 -6.96 3.14
CA ARG A 56 -6.64 -5.92 2.19
C ARG A 56 -5.90 -4.81 2.91
N PHE A 57 -5.22 -3.98 2.14
CA PHE A 57 -4.41 -2.88 2.67
C PHE A 57 -4.83 -1.61 1.96
N ASP A 58 -5.24 -0.61 2.73
CA ASP A 58 -5.72 0.66 2.20
C ASP A 58 -4.52 1.55 1.86
N VAL A 59 -4.45 1.97 0.61
CA VAL A 59 -3.33 2.80 0.15
C VAL A 59 -3.19 4.07 1.01
N LYS A 60 -4.31 4.70 1.35
CA LYS A 60 -4.25 5.92 2.16
C LYS A 60 -3.69 5.65 3.55
N ALA A 61 -4.08 4.53 4.13
CA ALA A 61 -3.56 4.16 5.44
C ALA A 61 -2.08 3.81 5.35
N LEU A 62 -1.66 3.17 4.26
CA LEU A 62 -0.24 2.86 4.06
C LEU A 62 0.58 4.12 3.87
N GLU A 63 0.03 5.11 3.17
CA GLU A 63 0.74 6.39 3.02
C GLU A 63 0.99 7.02 4.38
N ARG A 64 -0.04 7.02 5.23
CA ARG A 64 0.09 7.58 6.57
C ARG A 64 1.09 6.79 7.40
N PHE A 65 1.02 5.46 7.27
CA PHE A 65 1.97 4.58 7.96
C PHE A 65 3.41 4.90 7.56
N ILE A 66 3.64 5.10 6.26
CA ILE A 66 4.98 5.44 5.78
C ILE A 66 5.43 6.77 6.37
N ASP A 67 4.55 7.75 6.37
CA ASP A 67 4.88 9.07 6.92
C ASP A 67 5.24 8.98 8.39
N GLU A 68 4.48 8.18 9.15
CA GLU A 68 4.70 8.05 10.59
C GLU A 68 5.98 7.29 10.91
N HIS A 69 6.46 6.49 9.99
CA HIS A 69 7.66 5.70 10.21
C HIS A 69 8.88 6.25 9.46
N THR A 70 8.73 7.42 8.90
CA THR A 70 9.84 8.05 8.19
C THR A 70 10.78 8.68 9.20
N ILE A 71 12.05 8.31 9.10
CA ILE A 71 13.09 8.87 9.97
C ILE A 71 13.80 9.96 9.19
N GLU A 72 13.68 11.17 9.69
CA GLU A 72 14.29 12.30 8.99
C GLU A 72 15.79 12.35 9.25
N THR A 73 16.50 12.69 8.18
CA THR A 73 17.94 12.84 8.27
C THR A 73 18.28 14.22 8.79
N ILE A 74 19.15 14.27 9.76
CA ILE A 74 19.62 15.54 10.31
C ILE A 74 21.02 15.77 9.76
N GLU A 75 21.19 16.88 9.09
CA GLU A 75 22.48 17.26 8.53
C GLU A 75 23.15 18.32 9.34
#